data_6b99a3fca2e54050bfd34070122ecfca
#
_entry.id   6b99a3fca2e54050bfd34070122ecfca
#
_cell.length_a   1.000
_cell.length_b   1.000
_cell.length_c   1.000
_cell.angle_alpha   90.00
_cell.angle_beta   90.00
_cell.angle_gamma   90.00
#
_symmetry.space_group_name_H-M   'P 1'
#
loop_
_entity.id
_entity.type
_entity.pdbx_description
1 polymer ?
#
loop_
_entity_poly.entity_id
_entity_poly.type
_entity_poly.pdbx_seq_one_letter_code
_entity_poly.pdbx_strand_id
1 'polypeptide(L)'
;QVAFGQTDDYTVKPIIPENQTNKDLGYFDITLGAGKEQTLQVELSNNTEQEMKIDLALSSAATNINGLVIYEPTEIEADRSLKYNLKDYVTSPRIVTLAPLTRQKIDIKVKMPNESFDGQIAGGITFSKEGQNDKKEDSEGITVKNTYSYTIALLMKQNENEVSPDLKLTKISHGQINGRNVINVNLQNPTMAYINTMNVKATIKGITDSDIAYYY
;
A
#
# COMPACT_ATOMS: atom_id res chain seq x y z
N GLN A 1 -32.75 -3.34 -23.47
CA GLN A 1 -32.35 -2.50 -22.33
C GLN A 1 -30.83 -2.55 -22.29
N VAL A 2 -30.19 -1.48 -22.74
CA VAL A 2 -28.72 -1.35 -22.72
C VAL A 2 -28.36 -0.97 -21.28
N ALA A 3 -27.67 -1.86 -20.55
CA ALA A 3 -27.08 -1.53 -19.28
C ALA A 3 -25.92 -0.56 -19.55
N PHE A 4 -26.11 0.70 -19.24
CA PHE A 4 -25.03 1.67 -19.15
C PHE A 4 -24.18 1.26 -17.94
N GLY A 5 -22.97 0.75 -18.19
CA GLY A 5 -21.97 0.59 -17.16
C GLY A 5 -21.72 1.97 -16.54
N GLN A 6 -21.78 2.05 -15.21
CA GLN A 6 -21.47 3.26 -14.47
C GLN A 6 -20.00 3.58 -14.76
N THR A 7 -19.73 4.66 -15.48
CA THR A 7 -18.37 5.17 -15.66
C THR A 7 -17.90 5.78 -14.36
N ASP A 8 -16.69 5.46 -13.95
CA ASP A 8 -16.09 6.04 -12.75
C ASP A 8 -16.07 7.58 -12.87
N ASP A 9 -16.45 8.26 -11.79
CA ASP A 9 -16.48 9.73 -11.74
C ASP A 9 -15.13 10.35 -12.09
N TYR A 10 -14.04 9.66 -11.74
CA TYR A 10 -12.68 10.05 -12.08
C TYR A 10 -11.82 8.83 -12.38
N THR A 11 -10.72 9.04 -13.09
CA THR A 11 -9.72 8.01 -13.36
C THR A 11 -8.33 8.49 -13.00
N VAL A 12 -7.48 7.54 -12.63
CA VAL A 12 -6.10 7.76 -12.24
C VAL A 12 -5.22 6.84 -13.07
N LYS A 13 -4.25 7.40 -13.81
CA LYS A 13 -3.38 6.64 -14.69
C LYS A 13 -1.92 7.01 -14.46
N PRO A 14 -1.04 6.08 -14.08
CA PRO A 14 0.39 6.34 -14.03
C PRO A 14 0.93 6.55 -15.43
N ILE A 15 1.80 7.54 -15.60
CA ILE A 15 2.60 7.73 -16.81
C ILE A 15 3.94 7.05 -16.57
N ILE A 16 4.09 5.85 -17.11
CA ILE A 16 5.27 5.01 -16.87
C ILE A 16 6.50 5.70 -17.45
N PRO A 17 7.56 5.93 -16.63
CA PRO A 17 8.74 6.61 -17.08
C PRO A 17 9.60 5.72 -18.01
N GLU A 18 10.39 6.35 -18.87
CA GLU A 18 11.20 5.64 -19.88
C GLU A 18 12.25 4.71 -19.25
N ASN A 19 12.76 5.05 -18.07
CA ASN A 19 13.75 4.26 -17.34
C ASN A 19 13.16 3.10 -16.53
N GLN A 20 11.85 2.89 -16.55
CA GLN A 20 11.25 1.68 -15.99
C GLN A 20 11.40 0.51 -16.97
N THR A 21 11.93 -0.61 -16.48
CA THR A 21 12.22 -1.78 -17.32
C THR A 21 10.97 -2.43 -17.88
N ASN A 22 9.98 -2.70 -17.03
CA ASN A 22 8.71 -3.27 -17.45
C ASN A 22 7.65 -2.17 -17.57
N LYS A 23 7.32 -1.80 -18.79
CA LYS A 23 6.36 -0.72 -19.10
C LYS A 23 4.90 -1.15 -19.09
N ASP A 24 4.64 -2.45 -18.99
CA ASP A 24 3.27 -3.00 -18.96
C ASP A 24 2.68 -2.99 -17.54
N LEU A 25 3.48 -2.60 -16.53
CA LEU A 25 3.02 -2.49 -15.16
C LEU A 25 2.10 -1.28 -14.99
N GLY A 26 1.01 -1.46 -14.29
CA GLY A 26 0.09 -0.38 -13.89
C GLY A 26 0.55 0.41 -12.65
N TYR A 27 1.84 0.34 -12.29
CA TYR A 27 2.45 0.97 -11.13
C TYR A 27 3.90 1.38 -11.41
N PHE A 28 4.51 2.13 -10.51
CA PHE A 28 5.89 2.56 -10.65
C PHE A 28 6.87 1.56 -10.02
N ASP A 29 7.84 1.11 -10.81
CA ASP A 29 8.99 0.30 -10.37
C ASP A 29 10.26 0.94 -10.92
N ILE A 30 10.91 1.76 -10.11
CA ILE A 30 12.02 2.61 -10.53
C ILE A 30 13.33 2.22 -9.87
N THR A 31 14.39 2.24 -10.66
CA THR A 31 15.77 2.10 -10.19
C THR A 31 16.47 3.44 -10.35
N LEU A 32 16.94 4.02 -9.25
CA LEU A 32 17.54 5.35 -9.21
C LEU A 32 18.68 5.38 -8.18
N GLY A 33 19.86 5.79 -8.58
CA GLY A 33 21.06 5.79 -7.71
C GLY A 33 20.88 6.62 -6.43
N ALA A 34 21.74 6.37 -5.45
CA ALA A 34 21.74 7.06 -4.15
C ALA A 34 21.72 8.59 -4.30
N GLY A 35 20.86 9.27 -3.56
CA GLY A 35 20.71 10.72 -3.56
C GLY A 35 20.13 11.33 -4.85
N LYS A 36 19.82 10.53 -5.86
CA LYS A 36 19.22 11.02 -7.11
C LYS A 36 17.75 11.33 -6.94
N GLU A 37 17.27 12.25 -7.77
CA GLU A 37 15.87 12.69 -7.81
C GLU A 37 15.27 12.37 -9.18
N GLN A 38 13.96 12.07 -9.18
CA GLN A 38 13.17 11.88 -10.38
C GLN A 38 11.75 12.41 -10.17
N THR A 39 11.15 12.97 -11.21
CA THR A 39 9.75 13.34 -11.23
C THR A 39 8.98 12.27 -12.00
N LEU A 40 8.02 11.64 -11.33
CA LEU A 40 7.02 10.76 -11.92
C LEU A 40 5.77 11.56 -12.22
N GLN A 41 4.98 11.12 -13.17
CA GLN A 41 3.73 11.79 -13.53
C GLN A 41 2.54 10.85 -13.44
N VAL A 42 1.41 11.37 -12.98
CA VAL A 42 0.12 10.70 -12.95
C VAL A 42 -0.89 11.57 -13.68
N GLU A 43 -1.64 10.99 -14.60
CA GLU A 43 -2.76 11.65 -15.24
C GLU A 43 -4.04 11.40 -14.44
N LEU A 44 -4.70 12.48 -14.04
CA LEU A 44 -6.02 12.47 -13.41
C LEU A 44 -7.06 12.97 -14.42
N SER A 45 -8.21 12.30 -14.49
CA SER A 45 -9.33 12.74 -15.34
C SER A 45 -10.58 12.89 -14.51
N ASN A 46 -11.25 14.01 -14.64
CA ASN A 46 -12.60 14.23 -14.13
C ASN A 46 -13.61 13.92 -15.25
N ASN A 47 -14.42 12.89 -15.07
CA ASN A 47 -15.39 12.42 -16.06
C ASN A 47 -16.80 13.00 -15.81
N THR A 48 -16.92 13.98 -14.90
CA THR A 48 -18.20 14.60 -14.53
C THR A 48 -18.29 16.05 -15.01
N GLU A 49 -19.49 16.59 -15.02
CA GLU A 49 -19.78 18.01 -15.34
C GLU A 49 -19.59 18.95 -14.15
N GLN A 50 -19.07 18.46 -13.03
CA GLN A 50 -18.81 19.24 -11.82
C GLN A 50 -17.33 19.25 -11.49
N GLU A 51 -16.86 20.38 -10.92
CA GLU A 51 -15.54 20.44 -10.33
C GLU A 51 -15.40 19.39 -9.22
N MET A 52 -14.25 18.75 -9.13
CA MET A 52 -13.95 17.86 -8.02
C MET A 52 -12.54 18.07 -7.49
N LYS A 53 -12.37 17.71 -6.23
CA LYS A 53 -11.07 17.69 -5.58
C LYS A 53 -10.68 16.25 -5.27
N ILE A 54 -9.44 15.94 -5.55
CA ILE A 54 -8.83 14.63 -5.28
C ILE A 54 -7.77 14.82 -4.21
N ASP A 55 -7.94 14.11 -3.10
CA ASP A 55 -6.96 13.99 -2.04
C ASP A 55 -5.91 12.95 -2.40
N LEU A 56 -4.65 13.26 -2.15
CA LEU A 56 -3.54 12.34 -2.30
C LEU A 56 -2.94 11.99 -0.94
N ALA A 57 -2.76 10.70 -0.72
CA ALA A 57 -2.09 10.19 0.47
C ALA A 57 -0.94 9.26 0.08
N LEU A 58 0.21 9.45 0.74
CA LEU A 58 1.38 8.59 0.61
C LEU A 58 1.41 7.62 1.78
N SER A 59 1.75 6.36 1.52
CA SER A 59 1.91 5.34 2.55
C SER A 59 3.05 4.38 2.24
N SER A 60 3.80 3.98 3.25
CA SER A 60 4.68 2.81 3.13
C SER A 60 3.83 1.54 3.06
N ALA A 61 4.31 0.55 2.31
CA ALA A 61 3.65 -0.74 2.26
C ALA A 61 3.60 -1.39 3.65
N ALA A 62 2.50 -2.05 3.95
CA ALA A 62 2.29 -2.82 5.17
C ALA A 62 1.82 -4.23 4.81
N THR A 63 1.95 -5.19 5.73
CA THR A 63 1.44 -6.54 5.55
C THR A 63 0.30 -6.78 6.52
N ASN A 64 -0.85 -7.20 6.02
CA ASN A 64 -2.01 -7.51 6.86
C ASN A 64 -1.91 -8.90 7.51
N ILE A 65 -2.88 -9.25 8.36
CA ILE A 65 -2.93 -10.53 9.07
C ILE A 65 -3.05 -11.76 8.15
N ASN A 66 -3.44 -11.56 6.89
CA ASN A 66 -3.54 -12.62 5.88
C ASN A 66 -2.25 -12.76 5.06
N GLY A 67 -1.19 -11.99 5.39
CA GLY A 67 0.07 -12.00 4.67
C GLY A 67 0.05 -11.21 3.35
N LEU A 68 -1.01 -10.43 3.08
CA LEU A 68 -1.12 -9.61 1.88
C LEU A 68 -0.47 -8.24 2.09
N VAL A 69 0.27 -7.80 1.08
CA VAL A 69 0.86 -6.46 1.06
C VAL A 69 -0.21 -5.44 0.71
N ILE A 70 -0.30 -4.39 1.53
CA ILE A 70 -1.21 -3.26 1.38
C ILE A 70 -0.39 -2.01 1.06
N TYR A 71 -0.78 -1.28 0.03
CA TYR A 71 -0.10 -0.06 -0.42
C TYR A 71 -0.89 1.22 -0.09
N GLU A 72 -2.17 1.09 0.22
CA GLU A 72 -3.03 2.19 0.67
C GLU A 72 -2.76 2.55 2.16
N PRO A 73 -3.15 3.75 2.59
CA PRO A 73 -3.12 4.13 3.99
C PRO A 73 -3.88 3.13 4.86
N THR A 74 -3.27 2.72 5.95
CA THR A 74 -3.81 1.74 6.89
C THR A 74 -3.50 2.17 8.32
N GLU A 75 -4.28 1.66 9.28
CA GLU A 75 -4.01 1.82 10.71
C GLU A 75 -2.95 0.83 11.24
N ILE A 76 -2.43 -0.05 10.37
CA ILE A 76 -1.32 -0.93 10.76
C ILE A 76 -0.09 -0.07 11.04
N GLU A 77 0.36 -0.11 12.29
CA GLU A 77 1.58 0.60 12.68
C GLU A 77 2.79 0.06 11.93
N ALA A 78 3.63 0.98 11.46
CA ALA A 78 4.87 0.61 10.81
C ALA A 78 5.77 -0.17 11.79
N ASP A 79 6.32 -1.28 11.34
CA ASP A 79 7.26 -2.05 12.14
C ASP A 79 8.53 -1.23 12.44
N ARG A 80 9.13 -1.45 13.62
CA ARG A 80 10.35 -0.75 14.06
C ARG A 80 11.57 -1.03 13.17
N SER A 81 11.54 -2.11 12.41
CA SER A 81 12.59 -2.44 11.44
C SER A 81 12.47 -1.67 10.12
N LEU A 82 11.38 -0.92 9.90
CA LEU A 82 11.22 -0.08 8.70
C LEU A 82 12.28 1.01 8.68
N LYS A 83 13.33 0.81 7.87
CA LYS A 83 14.47 1.74 7.78
C LYS A 83 14.12 3.02 7.03
N TYR A 84 13.33 2.91 5.96
CA TYR A 84 12.97 4.02 5.08
C TYR A 84 11.44 4.14 4.97
N ASN A 85 10.89 5.22 5.51
CA ASN A 85 9.47 5.52 5.33
C ASN A 85 9.29 6.24 3.98
N LEU A 86 8.38 5.74 3.13
CA LEU A 86 8.15 6.33 1.81
C LEU A 86 7.88 7.83 1.85
N LYS A 87 7.15 8.30 2.86
CA LYS A 87 6.79 9.72 3.03
C LYS A 87 7.98 10.66 3.14
N ASP A 88 9.14 10.14 3.54
CA ASP A 88 10.36 10.94 3.70
C ASP A 88 11.09 11.15 2.37
N TYR A 89 10.75 10.35 1.37
CA TYR A 89 11.43 10.28 0.07
C TYR A 89 10.55 10.62 -1.12
N VAL A 90 9.26 10.85 -0.89
CA VAL A 90 8.29 11.15 -1.94
C VAL A 90 7.51 12.40 -1.56
N THR A 91 7.39 13.31 -2.51
CA THR A 91 6.60 14.54 -2.37
C THR A 91 5.54 14.60 -3.45
N SER A 92 4.29 14.84 -3.06
CA SER A 92 3.15 15.00 -3.95
C SER A 92 2.29 16.20 -3.52
N PRO A 93 1.46 16.75 -4.41
CA PRO A 93 0.35 17.60 -3.99
C PRO A 93 -0.51 16.83 -2.98
N ARG A 94 -1.07 17.53 -2.00
CA ARG A 94 -2.02 16.91 -1.06
C ARG A 94 -3.42 16.86 -1.64
N ILE A 95 -3.81 17.90 -2.36
CA ILE A 95 -5.12 18.06 -2.98
C ILE A 95 -4.92 18.57 -4.41
N VAL A 96 -5.68 18.02 -5.35
CA VAL A 96 -5.73 18.47 -6.74
C VAL A 96 -7.17 18.79 -7.09
N THR A 97 -7.41 20.01 -7.58
CA THR A 97 -8.73 20.42 -8.10
C THR A 97 -8.79 20.16 -9.59
N LEU A 98 -9.79 19.41 -10.03
CA LEU A 98 -10.04 19.06 -11.42
C LEU A 98 -11.29 19.78 -11.91
N ALA A 99 -11.15 20.62 -12.92
CA ALA A 99 -12.30 21.24 -13.60
C ALA A 99 -13.17 20.15 -14.26
N PRO A 100 -14.46 20.45 -14.55
CA PRO A 100 -15.36 19.52 -15.22
C PRO A 100 -14.79 19.00 -16.54
N LEU A 101 -14.92 17.70 -16.79
CA LEU A 101 -14.54 17.04 -18.05
C LEU A 101 -13.09 17.32 -18.50
N THR A 102 -12.18 17.52 -17.54
CA THR A 102 -10.77 17.81 -17.85
C THR A 102 -9.84 16.68 -17.44
N ARG A 103 -8.65 16.69 -18.03
CA ARG A 103 -7.51 15.87 -17.67
C ARG A 103 -6.36 16.74 -17.24
N GLN A 104 -5.65 16.32 -16.21
CA GLN A 104 -4.50 17.03 -15.68
C GLN A 104 -3.40 16.04 -15.31
N LYS A 105 -2.16 16.37 -15.67
CA LYS A 105 -0.99 15.66 -15.18
C LYS A 105 -0.50 16.32 -13.92
N ILE A 106 -0.16 15.48 -12.94
CA ILE A 106 0.43 15.92 -11.67
C ILE A 106 1.81 15.31 -11.52
N ASP A 107 2.69 16.03 -10.86
CA ASP A 107 4.06 15.62 -10.60
C ASP A 107 4.18 15.00 -9.21
N ILE A 108 4.82 13.84 -9.14
CA ILE A 108 5.23 13.15 -7.93
C ILE A 108 6.76 13.15 -7.92
N LYS A 109 7.35 13.84 -6.97
CA LYS A 109 8.81 13.94 -6.86
C LYS A 109 9.34 12.86 -5.94
N VAL A 110 10.31 12.13 -6.42
CA VAL A 110 11.01 11.07 -5.70
C VAL A 110 12.45 11.48 -5.49
N LYS A 111 12.95 11.30 -4.28
CA LYS A 111 14.36 11.49 -3.92
C LYS A 111 14.86 10.25 -3.22
N MET A 112 15.88 9.59 -3.80
CA MET A 112 16.46 8.41 -3.17
C MET A 112 17.25 8.77 -1.91
N PRO A 113 17.29 7.88 -0.89
CA PRO A 113 18.22 8.03 0.22
C PRO A 113 19.65 8.24 -0.25
N ASN A 114 20.40 9.08 0.46
CA ASN A 114 21.82 9.32 0.16
C ASN A 114 22.69 8.11 0.50
N GLU A 115 22.28 7.34 1.50
CA GLU A 115 22.93 6.10 1.90
C GLU A 115 22.63 5.00 0.87
N SER A 116 23.65 4.23 0.51
CA SER A 116 23.47 3.09 -0.38
C SER A 116 22.78 1.94 0.35
N PHE A 117 21.82 1.30 -0.30
CA PHE A 117 21.13 0.13 0.20
C PHE A 117 20.79 -0.84 -0.93
N ASP A 118 20.64 -2.10 -0.56
CA ASP A 118 20.12 -3.15 -1.44
C ASP A 118 18.65 -3.47 -1.07
N GLY A 119 17.89 -3.99 -2.04
CA GLY A 119 16.47 -4.24 -1.89
C GLY A 119 15.62 -3.05 -2.31
N GLN A 120 14.41 -2.93 -1.73
CA GLN A 120 13.44 -1.94 -2.21
C GLN A 120 12.70 -1.23 -1.08
N ILE A 121 12.41 0.05 -1.31
CA ILE A 121 11.43 0.83 -0.56
C ILE A 121 10.10 0.66 -1.29
N ALA A 122 9.06 0.23 -0.58
CA ALA A 122 7.75 -0.02 -1.16
C ALA A 122 6.67 0.80 -0.47
N GLY A 123 5.73 1.29 -1.25
CA GLY A 123 4.57 2.00 -0.75
C GLY A 123 3.59 2.34 -1.86
N GLY A 124 2.68 3.25 -1.58
CA GLY A 124 1.65 3.64 -2.53
C GLY A 124 1.29 5.11 -2.47
N ILE A 125 0.67 5.54 -3.55
CA ILE A 125 0.05 6.84 -3.72
C ILE A 125 -1.43 6.58 -3.89
N THR A 126 -2.24 6.96 -2.91
CA THR A 126 -3.69 6.76 -2.91
C THR A 126 -4.39 8.05 -3.27
N PHE A 127 -5.33 7.95 -4.17
CA PHE A 127 -6.16 9.04 -4.70
C PHE A 127 -7.60 8.78 -4.27
N SER A 128 -8.22 9.74 -3.61
CA SER A 128 -9.61 9.67 -3.19
C SER A 128 -10.32 11.00 -3.42
N LYS A 129 -11.61 10.96 -3.77
CA LYS A 129 -12.42 12.18 -3.90
C LYS A 129 -12.63 12.81 -2.52
N GLU A 130 -12.41 14.14 -2.41
CA GLU A 130 -12.62 14.90 -1.18
C GLU A 130 -14.03 14.68 -0.61
N GLY A 131 -14.14 14.52 0.71
CA GLY A 131 -15.42 14.32 1.41
C GLY A 131 -16.00 12.91 1.32
N GLN A 132 -15.31 11.95 0.69
CA GLN A 132 -15.75 10.56 0.70
C GLN A 132 -15.35 9.82 2.00
N ASN A 133 -14.33 10.30 2.71
CA ASN A 133 -13.84 9.69 3.95
C ASN A 133 -14.54 10.21 5.22
N ASP A 134 -15.42 11.22 5.10
CA ASP A 134 -16.18 11.72 6.24
C ASP A 134 -17.26 10.70 6.62
N LYS A 135 -16.97 9.90 7.64
CA LYS A 135 -17.99 9.15 8.40
C LYS A 135 -18.89 10.17 9.09
N LYS A 136 -19.92 10.67 8.41
CA LYS A 136 -21.06 11.25 9.10
C LYS A 136 -21.87 10.10 9.66
N GLU A 137 -21.80 9.90 10.95
CA GLU A 137 -22.84 9.20 11.71
C GLU A 137 -24.10 10.06 11.67
N ASP A 138 -24.91 9.88 10.63
CA ASP A 138 -26.28 10.36 10.68
C ASP A 138 -27.07 9.36 11.52
N SER A 139 -27.69 9.85 12.57
CA SER A 139 -28.44 9.13 13.59
C SER A 139 -29.73 8.43 13.11
N GLU A 140 -29.99 8.39 11.81
CA GLU A 140 -31.15 7.71 11.22
C GLU A 140 -30.76 7.00 9.91
N GLY A 141 -30.37 5.72 10.04
CA GLY A 141 -30.24 4.80 8.92
C GLY A 141 -28.79 4.60 8.43
N ILE A 142 -28.45 3.34 8.09
CA ILE A 142 -27.17 2.95 7.52
C ILE A 142 -27.15 3.42 6.05
N THR A 143 -26.49 4.54 5.77
CA THR A 143 -26.20 4.94 4.40
C THR A 143 -24.85 4.36 3.99
N VAL A 144 -24.87 3.35 3.13
CA VAL A 144 -23.65 2.81 2.53
C VAL A 144 -23.21 3.79 1.44
N LYS A 145 -22.21 4.64 1.72
CA LYS A 145 -21.51 5.39 0.68
C LYS A 145 -20.43 4.48 0.09
N ASN A 146 -20.57 4.12 -1.17
CA ASN A 146 -19.49 3.49 -1.92
C ASN A 146 -18.36 4.51 -2.12
N THR A 147 -17.26 4.31 -1.44
CA THR A 147 -16.06 5.15 -1.56
C THR A 147 -15.08 4.44 -2.47
N TYR A 148 -14.79 5.03 -3.62
CA TYR A 148 -13.78 4.52 -4.53
C TYR A 148 -12.48 5.28 -4.30
N SER A 149 -11.39 4.55 -4.10
CA SER A 149 -10.05 5.11 -4.13
C SER A 149 -9.18 4.31 -5.11
N TYR A 150 -8.21 4.98 -5.69
CA TYR A 150 -7.21 4.34 -6.54
C TYR A 150 -5.87 4.39 -5.81
N THR A 151 -5.14 3.28 -5.80
CA THR A 151 -3.79 3.25 -5.26
C THR A 151 -2.82 2.77 -6.32
N ILE A 152 -1.81 3.58 -6.60
CA ILE A 152 -0.69 3.24 -7.45
C ILE A 152 0.46 2.84 -6.54
N ALA A 153 0.93 1.60 -6.65
CA ALA A 153 2.13 1.17 -5.93
C ALA A 153 3.37 1.89 -6.48
N LEU A 154 4.31 2.19 -5.59
CA LEU A 154 5.61 2.76 -5.91
C LEU A 154 6.70 1.92 -5.26
N LEU A 155 7.51 1.28 -6.10
CA LEU A 155 8.68 0.51 -5.73
C LEU A 155 9.93 1.29 -6.12
N MET A 156 10.85 1.47 -5.18
CA MET A 156 12.06 2.28 -5.36
C MET A 156 13.28 1.46 -4.99
N LYS A 157 14.20 1.27 -5.93
CA LYS A 157 15.47 0.55 -5.78
C LYS A 157 16.64 1.45 -6.13
N GLN A 158 17.79 1.18 -5.55
CA GLN A 158 19.05 1.85 -5.97
C GLN A 158 19.87 1.02 -6.94
N ASN A 159 19.65 -0.28 -6.95
CA ASN A 159 20.34 -1.26 -7.78
C ASN A 159 19.48 -2.51 -7.95
N GLU A 160 19.96 -3.46 -8.71
CA GLU A 160 19.27 -4.75 -8.95
C GLU A 160 19.84 -5.90 -8.09
N ASN A 161 20.59 -5.59 -7.02
CA ASN A 161 21.08 -6.62 -6.10
C ASN A 161 19.91 -7.29 -5.39
N GLU A 162 19.92 -8.61 -5.42
CA GLU A 162 18.90 -9.39 -4.73
C GLU A 162 19.15 -9.40 -3.22
N VAL A 163 18.10 -9.16 -2.45
CA VAL A 163 18.10 -9.31 -1.00
C VAL A 163 17.25 -10.52 -0.65
N SER A 164 17.86 -11.49 0.04
CA SER A 164 17.12 -12.63 0.55
C SER A 164 16.20 -12.20 1.69
N PRO A 165 14.91 -12.55 1.66
CA PRO A 165 14.03 -12.29 2.78
C PRO A 165 14.46 -13.11 4.00
N ASP A 166 14.27 -12.53 5.18
CA ASP A 166 14.49 -13.19 6.47
C ASP A 166 13.20 -13.11 7.30
N LEU A 167 12.75 -14.23 7.82
CA LEU A 167 11.53 -14.28 8.62
C LEU A 167 11.86 -14.65 10.06
N LYS A 168 11.48 -13.77 10.99
CA LYS A 168 11.70 -13.98 12.43
C LYS A 168 10.38 -14.14 13.16
N LEU A 169 10.34 -15.11 14.05
CA LEU A 169 9.30 -15.22 15.06
C LEU A 169 9.64 -14.27 16.21
N THR A 170 8.85 -13.21 16.37
CA THR A 170 9.14 -12.17 17.37
C THR A 170 8.29 -12.28 18.62
N LYS A 171 7.08 -12.84 18.52
CA LYS A 171 6.18 -12.96 19.66
C LYS A 171 5.18 -14.09 19.46
N ILE A 172 4.88 -14.80 20.55
CA ILE A 172 3.72 -15.67 20.65
C ILE A 172 2.88 -15.17 21.83
N SER A 173 1.58 -15.06 21.64
CA SER A 173 0.67 -14.64 22.70
C SER A 173 -0.68 -15.35 22.56
N HIS A 174 -1.37 -15.53 23.66
CA HIS A 174 -2.75 -15.97 23.65
C HIS A 174 -3.70 -14.80 23.42
N GLY A 175 -4.87 -15.08 22.88
CA GLY A 175 -5.91 -14.09 22.66
C GLY A 175 -7.29 -14.73 22.50
N GLN A 176 -8.27 -13.90 22.17
CA GLN A 176 -9.60 -14.37 21.87
C GLN A 176 -10.16 -13.60 20.65
N ILE A 177 -10.71 -14.32 19.70
CA ILE A 177 -11.34 -13.77 18.50
C ILE A 177 -12.73 -14.43 18.37
N ASN A 178 -13.78 -13.62 18.31
CA ASN A 178 -15.16 -14.09 18.20
C ASN A 178 -15.53 -15.15 19.25
N GLY A 179 -15.09 -14.95 20.51
CA GLY A 179 -15.33 -15.88 21.60
C GLY A 179 -14.53 -17.19 21.58
N ARG A 180 -13.58 -17.34 20.64
CA ARG A 180 -12.69 -18.50 20.55
C ARG A 180 -11.28 -18.15 21.00
N ASN A 181 -10.68 -19.02 21.80
CA ASN A 181 -9.29 -18.87 22.19
C ASN A 181 -8.38 -19.08 20.97
N VAL A 182 -7.42 -18.18 20.80
CA VAL A 182 -6.45 -18.21 19.71
C VAL A 182 -5.04 -18.06 20.25
N ILE A 183 -4.08 -18.56 19.50
CA ILE A 183 -2.66 -18.30 19.69
C ILE A 183 -2.21 -17.38 18.56
N ASN A 184 -1.78 -16.18 18.93
CA ASN A 184 -1.25 -15.21 17.99
C ASN A 184 0.24 -15.43 17.83
N VAL A 185 0.67 -15.51 16.59
CA VAL A 185 2.08 -15.65 16.19
C VAL A 185 2.47 -14.42 15.41
N ASN A 186 3.46 -13.68 15.92
CA ASN A 186 3.94 -12.47 15.24
C ASN A 186 5.22 -12.80 14.46
N LEU A 187 5.12 -12.71 13.13
CA LEU A 187 6.20 -12.93 12.19
C LEU A 187 6.68 -11.57 11.65
N GLN A 188 7.99 -11.38 11.63
CA GLN A 188 8.63 -10.15 11.15
C GLN A 188 9.59 -10.48 10.02
N ASN A 189 9.48 -9.76 8.91
CA ASN A 189 10.50 -9.71 7.86
C ASN A 189 11.29 -8.39 7.99
N PRO A 190 12.48 -8.37 8.59
CA PRO A 190 13.26 -7.16 8.78
C PRO A 190 14.07 -6.74 7.55
N THR A 191 13.99 -7.49 6.46
CA THR A 191 14.75 -7.23 5.22
C THR A 191 13.93 -6.40 4.23
N MET A 192 14.63 -5.69 3.34
CA MET A 192 14.01 -4.86 2.30
C MET A 192 13.65 -5.69 1.07
N ALA A 193 13.02 -6.85 1.28
CA ALA A 193 12.61 -7.80 0.26
C ALA A 193 11.22 -8.38 0.55
N TYR A 194 10.48 -8.73 -0.50
CA TYR A 194 9.21 -9.44 -0.35
C TYR A 194 9.41 -10.92 -0.08
N ILE A 195 8.50 -11.52 0.69
CA ILE A 195 8.35 -12.97 0.80
C ILE A 195 7.21 -13.38 -0.13
N ASN A 196 7.55 -13.89 -1.32
CA ASN A 196 6.56 -14.22 -2.35
C ASN A 196 5.78 -15.50 -2.04
N THR A 197 6.41 -16.45 -1.34
CA THR A 197 5.77 -17.71 -0.95
C THR A 197 6.22 -18.09 0.45
N MET A 198 5.27 -18.26 1.37
CA MET A 198 5.55 -18.61 2.75
C MET A 198 4.71 -19.81 3.16
N ASN A 199 5.38 -20.84 3.70
CA ASN A 199 4.72 -21.97 4.33
C ASN A 199 4.95 -21.88 5.84
N VAL A 200 3.88 -21.80 6.61
CA VAL A 200 3.94 -21.78 8.07
C VAL A 200 3.38 -23.10 8.59
N LYS A 201 4.20 -23.81 9.41
CA LYS A 201 3.78 -25.01 10.13
C LYS A 201 3.96 -24.78 11.62
N ALA A 202 2.90 -24.90 12.37
CA ALA A 202 2.92 -24.78 13.81
C ALA A 202 2.49 -26.10 14.47
N THR A 203 3.16 -26.48 15.56
CA THR A 203 2.78 -27.62 16.40
C THR A 203 2.60 -27.10 17.82
N ILE A 204 1.43 -27.31 18.39
CA ILE A 204 1.08 -26.90 19.75
C ILE A 204 0.92 -28.17 20.59
N LYS A 205 1.66 -28.25 21.70
CA LYS A 205 1.59 -29.36 22.63
C LYS A 205 1.15 -28.89 24.01
N GLY A 206 0.28 -29.66 24.68
CA GLY A 206 -0.07 -29.42 26.07
C GLY A 206 1.16 -29.66 26.97
N ILE A 207 1.30 -28.82 28.01
CA ILE A 207 2.41 -29.00 28.99
C ILE A 207 2.09 -30.13 29.96
N THR A 208 0.81 -30.30 30.32
CA THR A 208 0.34 -31.29 31.30
C THR A 208 -0.19 -32.57 30.68
N ASP A 209 -0.53 -32.55 29.38
CA ASP A 209 -0.97 -33.72 28.62
C ASP A 209 -0.31 -33.65 27.24
N SER A 210 0.79 -34.39 27.12
CA SER A 210 1.64 -34.41 25.93
C SER A 210 1.01 -35.13 24.73
N ASP A 211 -0.12 -35.81 24.92
CA ASP A 211 -0.81 -36.56 23.88
C ASP A 211 -1.76 -35.70 23.05
N ILE A 212 -2.04 -34.50 23.52
CA ILE A 212 -2.85 -33.53 22.75
C ILE A 212 -1.93 -32.70 21.85
N ALA A 213 -1.88 -33.05 20.58
CA ALA A 213 -1.19 -32.29 19.55
C ALA A 213 -2.20 -31.71 18.57
N TYR A 214 -2.14 -30.37 18.32
CA TYR A 214 -2.92 -29.69 17.30
C TYR A 214 -1.99 -29.36 16.13
N TYR A 215 -2.38 -29.76 14.92
CA TYR A 215 -1.65 -29.48 13.68
C TYR A 215 -2.47 -28.46 12.86
N TYR A 216 -1.84 -27.36 12.48
CA TYR A 216 -2.43 -26.32 11.64
C TYR A 216 -1.51 -26.00 10.46
#